data_e1a782bdd46203523cdad2e831886e57
#
_entry.id   e1a782bdd46203523cdad2e831886e57
#
_cell.length_a   1.000
_cell.length_b   1.000
_cell.length_c   1.000
_cell.angle_alpha   90.00
_cell.angle_beta   90.00
_cell.angle_gamma   90.00
#
_symmetry.space_group_name_H-M   'P 1'
#
loop_
_entity.id
_entity.type
_entity.pdbx_description
1 polymer ?
#
loop_
_entity_poly.entity_id
_entity_poly.type
_entity_poly.pdbx_seq_one_letter_code
_entity_poly.pdbx_strand_id
1 'polypeptide(L)'
;MTARAKIFADFFHNFVDMKRSIGFLPENKRQDLQQLVDLIRTHIKDVGMVILFGSYAKNKYVDYDQRIEFGTPTYYMSDYDLLVLTRKEIGAIQYSLYAKIKDRFFENKNRPFHTHPQFINYGINEFNHALTKAHYFETESKRDGILLYDSGLYKLARRRKLDFAEIRERAQKYFDDKFGRALSFLIDVGHAANRGDYKQASFYLHQSAENLLRTVSLVHILYSPKNHDLDELLRSCKAYTIELCRAFPRNTPEEERLFDLLQRSY
;
A
#
# COMPACT_ATOMS: atom_id res chain seq x y z
N MET A 1 -36.11 -1.01 -17.77
CA MET A 1 -35.73 -0.59 -16.38
C MET A 1 -35.87 0.91 -16.28
N THR A 2 -36.82 1.41 -15.50
CA THR A 2 -37.14 2.83 -15.41
C THR A 2 -36.06 3.59 -14.63
N ALA A 3 -35.82 4.87 -14.97
CA ALA A 3 -34.83 5.74 -14.33
C ALA A 3 -34.94 5.76 -12.79
N ARG A 4 -36.16 5.57 -12.25
CA ARG A 4 -36.40 5.41 -10.79
C ARG A 4 -35.76 4.17 -10.19
N ALA A 5 -35.73 3.03 -10.91
CA ALA A 5 -35.09 1.80 -10.41
C ALA A 5 -33.56 1.94 -10.35
N LYS A 6 -32.97 2.72 -11.28
CA LYS A 6 -31.53 3.00 -11.28
C LYS A 6 -31.13 3.95 -10.13
N ILE A 7 -31.93 4.98 -9.85
CA ILE A 7 -31.73 5.90 -8.72
C ILE A 7 -31.90 5.14 -7.38
N PHE A 8 -32.85 4.21 -7.28
CA PHE A 8 -33.02 3.37 -6.09
C PHE A 8 -31.89 2.36 -5.91
N ALA A 9 -31.41 1.74 -7.00
CA ALA A 9 -30.24 0.83 -6.94
C ALA A 9 -28.95 1.59 -6.56
N ASP A 10 -28.75 2.80 -7.10
CA ASP A 10 -27.60 3.67 -6.73
C ASP A 10 -27.71 4.19 -5.30
N PHE A 11 -28.93 4.38 -4.76
CA PHE A 11 -29.16 4.78 -3.37
C PHE A 11 -28.85 3.64 -2.40
N PHE A 12 -29.18 2.38 -2.74
CA PHE A 12 -28.83 1.20 -1.92
C PHE A 12 -27.37 0.78 -2.08
N HIS A 13 -26.72 1.01 -3.22
CA HIS A 13 -25.27 0.75 -3.40
C HIS A 13 -24.38 1.66 -2.54
N ASN A 14 -24.91 2.76 -1.98
CA ASN A 14 -24.17 3.66 -1.09
C ASN A 14 -24.15 3.22 0.38
N PHE A 15 -24.82 2.11 0.73
CA PHE A 15 -24.90 1.51 2.08
C PHE A 15 -24.13 0.17 2.16
N VAL A 16 -23.05 0.01 1.39
CA VAL A 16 -22.24 -1.19 1.58
C VAL A 16 -21.47 -1.03 2.89
N ASP A 17 -21.97 -1.67 3.94
CA ASP A 17 -21.19 -1.94 5.14
C ASP A 17 -19.90 -2.67 4.73
N MET A 18 -18.82 -2.42 5.47
CA MET A 18 -17.56 -3.11 5.22
C MET A 18 -17.76 -4.63 5.28
N LYS A 19 -16.99 -5.36 4.46
CA LYS A 19 -16.93 -6.81 4.55
C LYS A 19 -16.53 -7.21 5.97
N ARG A 20 -17.09 -8.31 6.48
CA ARG A 20 -16.80 -8.82 7.83
C ARG A 20 -16.28 -10.25 7.81
N SER A 21 -16.44 -10.97 6.68
CA SER A 21 -16.08 -12.37 6.61
C SER A 21 -14.65 -12.58 6.10
N ILE A 22 -13.90 -13.37 6.83
CA ILE A 22 -12.59 -13.91 6.46
C ILE A 22 -12.64 -15.41 6.16
N GLY A 23 -13.86 -15.95 5.93
CA GLY A 23 -14.09 -17.39 5.73
C GLY A 23 -13.39 -17.99 4.50
N PHE A 24 -12.95 -17.15 3.55
CA PHE A 24 -12.15 -17.57 2.40
C PHE A 24 -10.67 -17.83 2.73
N LEU A 25 -10.19 -17.39 3.90
CA LEU A 25 -8.83 -17.64 4.34
C LEU A 25 -8.71 -19.02 5.00
N PRO A 26 -7.53 -19.67 4.89
CA PRO A 26 -7.22 -20.89 5.63
C PRO A 26 -7.40 -20.73 7.14
N GLU A 27 -7.68 -21.83 7.84
CA GLU A 27 -7.97 -21.82 9.27
C GLU A 27 -6.84 -21.18 10.11
N ASN A 28 -5.59 -21.54 9.83
CA ASN A 28 -4.43 -20.97 10.52
C ASN A 28 -4.34 -19.44 10.37
N LYS A 29 -4.66 -18.90 9.18
CA LYS A 29 -4.67 -17.45 8.94
C LYS A 29 -5.82 -16.76 9.70
N ARG A 30 -6.98 -17.41 9.78
CA ARG A 30 -8.12 -16.90 10.57
C ARG A 30 -7.80 -16.85 12.05
N GLN A 31 -7.15 -17.90 12.58
CA GLN A 31 -6.70 -17.96 13.98
C GLN A 31 -5.64 -16.90 14.28
N ASP A 32 -4.67 -16.69 13.38
CA ASP A 32 -3.67 -15.63 13.49
C ASP A 32 -4.33 -14.24 13.57
N LEU A 33 -5.26 -13.95 12.67
CA LEU A 33 -5.96 -12.65 12.66
C LEU A 33 -6.81 -12.46 13.93
N GLN A 34 -7.48 -13.50 14.42
CA GLN A 34 -8.21 -13.43 15.68
C GLN A 34 -7.29 -13.16 16.86
N GLN A 35 -6.16 -13.88 16.96
CA GLN A 35 -5.14 -13.65 17.99
C GLN A 35 -4.60 -12.21 17.94
N LEU A 36 -4.34 -11.67 16.73
CA LEU A 36 -3.87 -10.30 16.57
C LEU A 36 -4.91 -9.26 17.03
N VAL A 37 -6.19 -9.49 16.71
CA VAL A 37 -7.29 -8.64 17.20
C VAL A 37 -7.34 -8.64 18.73
N ASP A 38 -7.24 -9.80 19.37
CA ASP A 38 -7.30 -9.93 20.82
C ASP A 38 -6.08 -9.26 21.49
N LEU A 39 -4.89 -9.41 20.92
CA LEU A 39 -3.67 -8.72 21.37
C LEU A 39 -3.79 -7.19 21.24
N ILE A 40 -4.30 -6.71 20.10
CA ILE A 40 -4.53 -5.27 19.89
C ILE A 40 -5.48 -4.73 20.96
N ARG A 41 -6.60 -5.39 21.21
CA ARG A 41 -7.61 -4.96 22.21
C ARG A 41 -7.09 -5.00 23.63
N THR A 42 -6.16 -5.94 23.93
CA THR A 42 -5.54 -6.08 25.25
C THR A 42 -4.52 -4.99 25.52
N HIS A 43 -3.73 -4.61 24.52
CA HIS A 43 -2.60 -3.71 24.72
C HIS A 43 -2.88 -2.25 24.32
N ILE A 44 -3.90 -2.00 23.50
CA ILE A 44 -4.25 -0.66 23.03
C ILE A 44 -5.60 -0.25 23.63
N LYS A 45 -5.62 0.92 24.29
CA LYS A 45 -6.84 1.50 24.83
C LYS A 45 -7.68 2.17 23.74
N ASP A 46 -8.98 2.26 23.97
CA ASP A 46 -9.92 2.98 23.11
C ASP A 46 -9.90 2.54 21.63
N VAL A 47 -9.66 1.23 21.38
CA VAL A 47 -9.77 0.67 20.04
C VAL A 47 -11.23 0.71 19.60
N GLY A 48 -11.48 1.46 18.54
CA GLY A 48 -12.81 1.56 17.92
C GLY A 48 -13.03 0.47 16.89
N MET A 49 -12.08 0.27 15.98
CA MET A 49 -12.15 -0.73 14.91
C MET A 49 -10.78 -1.30 14.60
N VAL A 50 -10.76 -2.56 14.12
CA VAL A 50 -9.59 -3.19 13.48
C VAL A 50 -10.01 -3.65 12.10
N ILE A 51 -9.29 -3.21 11.08
CA ILE A 51 -9.60 -3.45 9.67
C ILE A 51 -8.40 -4.14 9.04
N LEU A 52 -8.61 -5.32 8.46
CA LEU A 52 -7.65 -5.97 7.57
C LEU A 52 -7.71 -5.29 6.21
N PHE A 53 -6.58 -4.86 5.66
CA PHE A 53 -6.50 -4.27 4.33
C PHE A 53 -5.40 -4.94 3.50
N GLY A 54 -5.04 -4.40 2.35
CA GLY A 54 -3.95 -4.94 1.53
C GLY A 54 -4.26 -6.26 0.82
N SER A 55 -3.24 -7.08 0.63
CA SER A 55 -3.31 -8.30 -0.17
C SER A 55 -4.22 -9.37 0.42
N TYR A 56 -4.20 -9.56 1.73
CA TYR A 56 -5.06 -10.51 2.43
C TYR A 56 -6.55 -10.16 2.32
N ALA A 57 -6.90 -8.88 2.48
CA ALA A 57 -8.29 -8.43 2.35
C ALA A 57 -8.84 -8.62 0.92
N LYS A 58 -7.96 -8.54 -0.09
CA LYS A 58 -8.29 -8.71 -1.52
C LYS A 58 -8.20 -10.15 -2.00
N ASN A 59 -7.81 -11.10 -1.16
CA ASN A 59 -7.51 -12.49 -1.52
C ASN A 59 -6.45 -12.60 -2.64
N LYS A 60 -5.41 -11.76 -2.56
CA LYS A 60 -4.29 -11.69 -3.50
C LYS A 60 -2.94 -11.82 -2.79
N TYR A 61 -2.94 -12.40 -1.61
CA TYR A 61 -1.72 -12.59 -0.83
C TYR A 61 -0.86 -13.73 -1.39
N VAL A 62 0.44 -13.62 -1.15
CA VAL A 62 1.42 -14.68 -1.40
C VAL A 62 1.71 -15.34 -0.07
N ASP A 63 1.42 -16.63 0.06
CA ASP A 63 1.65 -17.36 1.30
C ASP A 63 3.13 -17.65 1.50
N TYR A 64 3.81 -18.05 0.43
CA TYR A 64 5.25 -18.27 0.39
C TYR A 64 5.71 -18.32 -1.06
N ASP A 65 6.72 -17.55 -1.40
CA ASP A 65 7.40 -17.60 -2.70
C ASP A 65 8.92 -17.62 -2.47
N GLN A 66 9.59 -18.60 -3.06
CA GLN A 66 11.03 -18.70 -3.03
C GLN A 66 11.57 -18.42 -4.42
N ARG A 67 12.48 -17.47 -4.52
CA ARG A 67 13.18 -17.12 -5.75
C ARG A 67 14.68 -17.25 -5.54
N ILE A 68 15.39 -17.51 -6.61
CA ILE A 68 16.85 -17.38 -6.61
C ILE A 68 17.17 -16.07 -7.29
N GLU A 69 17.61 -15.09 -6.51
CA GLU A 69 18.05 -13.79 -7.02
C GLU A 69 19.57 -13.72 -6.89
N PHE A 70 20.26 -13.63 -8.02
CA PHE A 70 21.73 -13.56 -8.07
C PHE A 70 22.45 -14.73 -7.37
N GLY A 71 21.88 -15.93 -7.48
CA GLY A 71 22.43 -17.12 -6.84
C GLY A 71 22.13 -17.25 -5.34
N THR A 72 21.39 -16.29 -4.77
CA THR A 72 20.98 -16.31 -3.36
C THR A 72 19.48 -16.61 -3.27
N PRO A 73 19.03 -17.59 -2.47
CA PRO A 73 17.63 -17.80 -2.21
C PRO A 73 17.02 -16.59 -1.50
N THR A 74 16.01 -15.98 -2.11
CA THR A 74 15.17 -14.94 -1.50
C THR A 74 13.78 -15.49 -1.23
N TYR A 75 13.15 -14.99 -0.18
CA TYR A 75 11.85 -15.47 0.25
C TYR A 75 10.90 -14.29 0.35
N TYR A 76 9.71 -14.43 -0.21
CA TYR A 76 8.66 -13.45 -0.12
C TYR A 76 7.39 -14.06 0.46
N MET A 77 6.78 -13.33 1.39
CA MET A 77 5.49 -13.64 2.00
C MET A 77 4.75 -12.32 2.19
N SER A 78 3.45 -12.29 1.89
CA SER A 78 2.62 -11.12 2.17
C SER A 78 2.42 -10.93 3.67
N ASP A 79 2.37 -9.67 4.13
CA ASP A 79 2.11 -9.31 5.53
C ASP A 79 0.61 -9.24 5.83
N TYR A 80 0.22 -9.38 7.11
CA TYR A 80 -1.10 -8.97 7.58
C TYR A 80 -1.13 -7.47 7.79
N ASP A 81 -1.74 -6.74 6.88
CA ASP A 81 -1.90 -5.29 6.97
C ASP A 81 -3.11 -4.95 7.83
N LEU A 82 -2.88 -4.40 9.02
CA LEU A 82 -3.91 -4.09 10.02
C LEU A 82 -4.00 -2.58 10.27
N LEU A 83 -5.16 -2.02 9.99
CA LEU A 83 -5.51 -0.64 10.34
C LEU A 83 -6.26 -0.64 11.67
N VAL A 84 -5.67 0.03 12.66
CA VAL A 84 -6.22 0.16 14.01
C VAL A 84 -6.75 1.57 14.18
N LEU A 85 -8.08 1.70 14.24
CA LEU A 85 -8.74 2.97 14.50
C LEU A 85 -9.00 3.12 16.00
N THR A 86 -8.44 4.16 16.58
CA THR A 86 -8.59 4.51 17.99
C THR A 86 -9.34 5.81 18.16
N ARG A 87 -9.79 6.14 19.36
CA ARG A 87 -10.46 7.41 19.64
C ARG A 87 -9.63 8.62 19.19
N LYS A 88 -8.32 8.58 19.49
CA LYS A 88 -7.29 9.53 19.04
C LYS A 88 -6.09 8.74 18.57
N GLU A 89 -5.31 9.28 17.66
CA GLU A 89 -4.05 8.69 17.26
C GLU A 89 -3.14 8.45 18.46
N ILE A 90 -2.50 7.28 18.52
CA ILE A 90 -1.67 6.84 19.66
C ILE A 90 -0.36 7.66 19.74
N GLY A 91 0.10 8.20 18.59
CA GLY A 91 1.37 8.93 18.51
C GLY A 91 2.60 8.03 18.64
N ALA A 92 3.71 8.59 19.14
CA ALA A 92 5.02 7.90 19.13
C ALA A 92 5.05 6.58 19.94
N ILE A 93 4.22 6.44 20.96
CA ILE A 93 4.14 5.22 21.78
C ILE A 93 3.63 4.00 20.98
N GLN A 94 3.01 4.20 19.82
CA GLN A 94 2.53 3.11 18.97
C GLN A 94 3.64 2.12 18.62
N TYR A 95 4.88 2.57 18.40
CA TYR A 95 6.00 1.72 18.03
C TYR A 95 6.30 0.65 19.11
N SER A 96 6.35 1.06 20.37
CA SER A 96 6.57 0.13 21.49
C SER A 96 5.39 -0.81 21.72
N LEU A 97 4.15 -0.32 21.54
CA LEU A 97 2.94 -1.16 21.66
C LEU A 97 2.89 -2.21 20.55
N TYR A 98 3.15 -1.83 19.30
CA TYR A 98 3.14 -2.78 18.18
C TYR A 98 4.31 -3.77 18.25
N ALA A 99 5.48 -3.34 18.71
CA ALA A 99 6.58 -4.26 19.00
C ALA A 99 6.18 -5.33 20.02
N LYS A 100 5.57 -4.92 21.13
CA LYS A 100 5.07 -5.84 22.16
C LYS A 100 4.00 -6.79 21.62
N ILE A 101 3.07 -6.30 20.80
CA ILE A 101 2.05 -7.14 20.16
C ILE A 101 2.71 -8.16 19.22
N LYS A 102 3.69 -7.74 18.40
CA LYS A 102 4.46 -8.65 17.53
C LYS A 102 5.19 -9.74 18.34
N ASP A 103 5.84 -9.36 19.43
CA ASP A 103 6.56 -10.32 20.28
C ASP A 103 5.60 -11.35 20.88
N ARG A 104 4.45 -10.93 21.40
CA ARG A 104 3.42 -11.83 21.92
C ARG A 104 2.78 -12.69 20.82
N PHE A 105 2.57 -12.15 19.65
CA PHE A 105 2.03 -12.91 18.51
C PHE A 105 2.98 -14.04 18.08
N PHE A 106 4.30 -13.78 18.10
CA PHE A 106 5.32 -14.76 17.74
C PHE A 106 5.78 -15.63 18.89
N GLU A 107 5.26 -15.44 20.10
CA GLU A 107 5.53 -16.34 21.21
C GLU A 107 5.12 -17.77 20.83
N ASN A 108 6.05 -18.71 20.85
CA ASN A 108 5.86 -20.09 20.41
C ASN A 108 5.63 -20.29 18.90
N LYS A 109 5.91 -19.32 18.05
CA LYS A 109 5.85 -19.42 16.59
C LYS A 109 7.22 -19.28 15.97
N ASN A 110 7.45 -19.94 14.84
CA ASN A 110 8.66 -19.75 14.05
C ASN A 110 8.49 -18.52 13.15
N ARG A 111 9.10 -17.38 13.54
CA ARG A 111 8.99 -16.09 12.83
C ARG A 111 9.26 -16.19 11.33
N PRO A 112 10.30 -16.86 10.83
CA PRO A 112 10.60 -16.87 9.40
C PRO A 112 9.52 -17.53 8.53
N PHE A 113 8.69 -18.39 9.13
CA PHE A 113 7.65 -19.15 8.42
C PHE A 113 6.23 -18.71 8.78
N HIS A 114 6.07 -17.63 9.52
CA HIS A 114 4.76 -17.06 9.88
C HIS A 114 4.59 -15.68 9.29
N THR A 115 3.38 -15.41 8.80
CA THR A 115 2.99 -14.10 8.26
C THR A 115 3.19 -13.00 9.30
N HIS A 116 3.91 -11.96 8.93
CA HIS A 116 4.19 -10.82 9.80
C HIS A 116 3.01 -9.84 9.84
N PRO A 117 2.62 -9.33 11.02
CA PRO A 117 1.66 -8.26 11.10
C PRO A 117 2.31 -6.90 10.89
N GLN A 118 1.69 -6.06 10.07
CA GLN A 118 2.00 -4.64 9.91
C GLN A 118 0.83 -3.83 10.45
N PHE A 119 1.13 -2.74 11.16
CA PHE A 119 0.11 -1.93 11.81
C PHE A 119 0.17 -0.48 11.36
N ILE A 120 -1.00 0.08 11.09
CA ILE A 120 -1.19 1.52 10.88
C ILE A 120 -2.23 1.99 11.91
N ASN A 121 -1.96 3.07 12.62
CA ASN A 121 -2.91 3.68 13.52
C ASN A 121 -3.42 5.02 12.97
N TYR A 122 -4.72 5.24 13.14
CA TYR A 122 -5.38 6.51 12.94
C TYR A 122 -6.34 6.82 14.09
N GLY A 123 -6.49 8.08 14.42
CA GLY A 123 -7.66 8.56 15.16
C GLY A 123 -8.90 8.47 14.28
N ILE A 124 -10.05 8.09 14.87
CA ILE A 124 -11.29 7.90 14.10
C ILE A 124 -11.77 9.19 13.40
N ASN A 125 -11.54 10.36 14.02
CA ASN A 125 -11.94 11.64 13.44
C ASN A 125 -11.06 12.01 12.24
N GLU A 126 -9.75 11.79 12.33
CA GLU A 126 -8.79 12.02 11.27
C GLU A 126 -9.09 11.09 10.08
N PHE A 127 -9.35 9.82 10.35
CA PHE A 127 -9.73 8.85 9.32
C PHE A 127 -11.03 9.24 8.62
N ASN A 128 -12.06 9.63 9.39
CA ASN A 128 -13.33 10.11 8.84
C ASN A 128 -13.16 11.40 8.03
N HIS A 129 -12.33 12.34 8.49
CA HIS A 129 -12.03 13.54 7.72
C HIS A 129 -11.37 13.19 6.38
N ALA A 130 -10.39 12.29 6.38
CA ALA A 130 -9.72 11.84 5.16
C ALA A 130 -10.70 11.13 4.19
N LEU A 131 -11.66 10.34 4.70
CA LEU A 131 -12.74 9.76 3.89
C LEU A 131 -13.60 10.84 3.21
N THR A 132 -13.95 11.92 3.93
CA THR A 132 -14.73 13.04 3.36
C THR A 132 -13.93 13.84 2.33
N LYS A 133 -12.61 13.81 2.41
CA LYS A 133 -11.70 14.41 1.42
C LYS A 133 -11.34 13.44 0.29
N ALA A 134 -11.90 12.23 0.29
CA ALA A 134 -11.62 11.17 -0.68
C ALA A 134 -10.12 10.89 -0.83
N HIS A 135 -9.40 10.80 0.31
CA HIS A 135 -8.02 10.31 0.31
C HIS A 135 -8.02 8.84 -0.07
N TYR A 136 -7.03 8.44 -0.87
CA TYR A 136 -7.01 7.13 -1.49
C TYR A 136 -6.96 6.00 -0.47
N PHE A 137 -6.00 6.04 0.46
CA PHE A 137 -5.77 4.98 1.44
C PHE A 137 -7.02 4.69 2.28
N GLU A 138 -7.63 5.73 2.83
CA GLU A 138 -8.80 5.61 3.70
C GLU A 138 -10.03 5.14 2.90
N THR A 139 -10.17 5.65 1.67
CA THR A 139 -11.25 5.25 0.76
C THR A 139 -11.12 3.79 0.34
N GLU A 140 -9.90 3.33 0.01
CA GLU A 140 -9.62 1.95 -0.35
C GLU A 140 -9.79 1.04 0.86
N SER A 141 -9.23 1.39 2.00
CA SER A 141 -9.35 0.63 3.26
C SER A 141 -10.80 0.42 3.66
N LYS A 142 -11.67 1.43 3.46
CA LYS A 142 -13.11 1.28 3.70
C LYS A 142 -13.81 0.45 2.61
N ARG A 143 -13.42 0.54 1.35
CA ARG A 143 -14.06 -0.16 0.23
C ARG A 143 -13.73 -1.64 0.19
N ASP A 144 -12.44 -1.95 0.31
CA ASP A 144 -11.89 -3.28 0.05
C ASP A 144 -11.52 -4.02 1.35
N GLY A 145 -11.34 -3.29 2.43
CA GLY A 145 -10.96 -3.82 3.73
C GLY A 145 -12.04 -4.71 4.36
N ILE A 146 -11.61 -5.52 5.32
CA ILE A 146 -12.46 -6.43 6.09
C ILE A 146 -12.42 -5.97 7.54
N LEU A 147 -13.58 -5.66 8.09
CA LEU A 147 -13.76 -5.25 9.47
C LEU A 147 -13.65 -6.49 10.38
N LEU A 148 -12.52 -6.64 11.05
CA LEU A 148 -12.26 -7.74 11.98
C LEU A 148 -12.83 -7.50 13.37
N TYR A 149 -12.83 -6.23 13.81
CA TYR A 149 -13.39 -5.82 15.10
C TYR A 149 -14.08 -4.46 14.99
N ASP A 150 -15.18 -4.31 15.68
CA ASP A 150 -15.96 -3.09 15.80
C ASP A 150 -16.49 -2.97 17.23
N SER A 151 -16.11 -1.91 17.92
CA SER A 151 -16.63 -1.60 19.27
C SER A 151 -18.10 -1.17 19.28
N GLY A 152 -18.63 -0.80 18.12
CA GLY A 152 -19.98 -0.21 17.98
C GLY A 152 -20.07 1.26 18.42
N LEU A 153 -19.00 1.85 18.95
CA LEU A 153 -18.98 3.22 19.45
C LEU A 153 -18.85 4.28 18.37
N TYR A 154 -18.35 3.91 17.19
CA TYR A 154 -18.00 4.86 16.13
C TYR A 154 -18.60 4.43 14.80
N LYS A 155 -18.84 5.42 13.93
CA LYS A 155 -19.29 5.20 12.56
C LYS A 155 -18.27 5.78 11.59
N LEU A 156 -17.96 5.04 10.52
CA LEU A 156 -17.14 5.56 9.43
C LEU A 156 -17.95 6.51 8.55
N ALA A 157 -17.37 7.66 8.24
CA ALA A 157 -17.95 8.63 7.32
C ALA A 157 -18.20 8.00 5.94
N ARG A 158 -19.20 8.52 5.21
CA ARG A 158 -19.42 8.10 3.83
C ARG A 158 -18.24 8.47 2.96
N ARG A 159 -17.87 7.57 2.04
CA ARG A 159 -16.87 7.86 1.01
C ARG A 159 -17.41 8.95 0.10
N ARG A 160 -16.58 9.96 -0.17
CA ARG A 160 -16.87 10.96 -1.18
C ARG A 160 -16.32 10.49 -2.52
N LYS A 161 -17.07 10.70 -3.59
CA LYS A 161 -16.55 10.60 -4.96
C LYS A 161 -15.99 11.98 -5.34
N LEU A 162 -14.80 11.98 -5.93
CA LEU A 162 -14.24 13.18 -6.53
C LEU A 162 -14.97 13.49 -7.84
N ASP A 163 -15.19 14.76 -8.13
CA ASP A 163 -15.59 15.18 -9.46
C ASP A 163 -14.39 15.24 -10.43
N PHE A 164 -14.66 15.45 -11.71
CA PHE A 164 -13.62 15.44 -12.72
C PHE A 164 -12.60 16.58 -12.55
N ALA A 165 -13.03 17.76 -12.12
CA ALA A 165 -12.16 18.90 -11.91
C ALA A 165 -11.18 18.63 -10.75
N GLU A 166 -11.66 18.08 -9.65
CA GLU A 166 -10.84 17.68 -8.51
C GLU A 166 -9.84 16.55 -8.84
N ILE A 167 -10.28 15.58 -9.66
CA ILE A 167 -9.38 14.51 -10.14
C ILE A 167 -8.25 15.13 -10.96
N ARG A 168 -8.59 16.02 -11.90
CA ARG A 168 -7.63 16.71 -12.76
C ARG A 168 -6.64 17.55 -11.95
N GLU A 169 -7.14 18.35 -11.01
CA GLU A 169 -6.30 19.19 -10.14
C GLU A 169 -5.30 18.34 -9.34
N ARG A 170 -5.76 17.24 -8.73
CA ARG A 170 -4.89 16.34 -7.97
C ARG A 170 -3.88 15.62 -8.86
N ALA A 171 -4.30 15.16 -10.02
CA ALA A 171 -3.42 14.52 -10.99
C ALA A 171 -2.32 15.49 -11.45
N GLN A 172 -2.69 16.76 -11.74
CA GLN A 172 -1.73 17.80 -12.10
C GLN A 172 -0.72 18.05 -10.98
N LYS A 173 -1.19 18.20 -9.74
CA LYS A 173 -0.31 18.41 -8.58
C LYS A 173 0.66 17.23 -8.38
N TYR A 174 0.20 16.00 -8.55
CA TYR A 174 1.07 14.83 -8.48
C TYR A 174 2.09 14.80 -9.61
N PHE A 175 1.65 15.16 -10.82
CA PHE A 175 2.56 15.29 -11.97
C PHE A 175 3.65 16.31 -11.68
N ASP A 176 3.30 17.53 -11.28
CA ASP A 176 4.26 18.60 -11.04
C ASP A 176 5.28 18.21 -9.94
N ASP A 177 4.82 17.60 -8.83
CA ASP A 177 5.69 17.16 -7.74
C ASP A 177 6.62 16.03 -8.18
N LYS A 178 6.07 14.92 -8.70
CA LYS A 178 6.85 13.72 -8.97
C LYS A 178 7.72 13.81 -10.21
N PHE A 179 7.16 14.38 -11.28
CA PHE A 179 7.92 14.59 -12.51
C PHE A 179 9.02 15.63 -12.31
N GLY A 180 8.75 16.71 -11.58
CA GLY A 180 9.75 17.70 -11.21
C GLY A 180 10.91 17.08 -10.41
N ARG A 181 10.62 16.22 -9.42
CA ARG A 181 11.64 15.48 -8.66
C ARG A 181 12.43 14.54 -9.54
N ALA A 182 11.77 13.80 -10.45
CA ALA A 182 12.46 12.91 -11.37
C ALA A 182 13.48 13.66 -12.24
N LEU A 183 13.10 14.81 -12.79
CA LEU A 183 14.02 15.67 -13.56
C LEU A 183 15.19 16.18 -12.71
N SER A 184 14.93 16.61 -11.48
CA SER A 184 16.01 17.05 -10.57
C SER A 184 17.01 15.93 -10.31
N PHE A 185 16.54 14.73 -9.98
CA PHE A 185 17.42 13.57 -9.81
C PHE A 185 18.20 13.23 -11.08
N LEU A 186 17.58 13.35 -12.27
CA LEU A 186 18.28 13.10 -13.53
C LEU A 186 19.40 14.08 -13.78
N ILE A 187 19.24 15.35 -13.40
CA ILE A 187 20.32 16.36 -13.43
C ILE A 187 21.44 15.95 -12.47
N ASP A 188 21.09 15.51 -11.26
CA ASP A 188 22.05 15.10 -10.23
C ASP A 188 22.83 13.83 -10.65
N VAL A 189 22.26 12.94 -11.48
CA VAL A 189 22.99 11.83 -12.12
C VAL A 189 24.17 12.37 -12.91
N GLY A 190 23.94 13.37 -13.76
CA GLY A 190 25.00 14.00 -14.56
C GLY A 190 26.10 14.62 -13.69
N HIS A 191 25.72 15.34 -12.65
CA HIS A 191 26.67 15.97 -11.71
C HIS A 191 27.52 14.92 -10.96
N ALA A 192 26.90 13.82 -10.49
CA ALA A 192 27.61 12.77 -9.79
C ALA A 192 28.55 11.99 -10.74
N ALA A 193 28.09 11.66 -11.93
CA ALA A 193 28.90 10.97 -12.96
C ALA A 193 30.13 11.81 -13.37
N ASN A 194 29.95 13.11 -13.56
CA ASN A 194 31.07 14.01 -13.91
C ASN A 194 32.15 14.12 -12.81
N ARG A 195 31.79 13.85 -11.55
CA ARG A 195 32.75 13.74 -10.45
C ARG A 195 33.37 12.37 -10.28
N GLY A 196 32.96 11.38 -11.10
CA GLY A 196 33.37 9.99 -10.97
C GLY A 196 32.67 9.23 -9.83
N ASP A 197 31.65 9.82 -9.22
CA ASP A 197 30.86 9.19 -8.15
C ASP A 197 29.70 8.36 -8.75
N TYR A 198 30.08 7.23 -9.32
CA TYR A 198 29.11 6.34 -9.99
C TYR A 198 28.11 5.69 -9.02
N LYS A 199 28.50 5.48 -7.77
CA LYS A 199 27.59 4.96 -6.75
C LYS A 199 26.45 5.94 -6.49
N GLN A 200 26.75 7.21 -6.31
CA GLN A 200 25.75 8.26 -6.11
C GLN A 200 24.93 8.48 -7.39
N ALA A 201 25.58 8.43 -8.55
CA ALA A 201 24.89 8.55 -9.85
C ALA A 201 23.83 7.44 -10.04
N SER A 202 24.17 6.18 -9.74
CA SER A 202 23.23 5.07 -9.85
C SER A 202 22.05 5.19 -8.87
N PHE A 203 22.29 5.65 -7.65
CA PHE A 203 21.21 5.96 -6.69
C PHE A 203 20.28 7.05 -7.22
N TYR A 204 20.80 8.16 -7.74
CA TYR A 204 19.98 9.21 -8.31
C TYR A 204 19.20 8.74 -9.55
N LEU A 205 19.80 7.87 -10.38
CA LEU A 205 19.10 7.29 -11.52
C LEU A 205 17.93 6.42 -11.08
N HIS A 206 18.13 5.59 -10.05
CA HIS A 206 17.03 4.83 -9.43
C HIS A 206 15.92 5.75 -8.95
N GLN A 207 16.26 6.83 -8.20
CA GLN A 207 15.28 7.78 -7.68
C GLN A 207 14.52 8.51 -8.79
N SER A 208 15.19 8.84 -9.89
CA SER A 208 14.56 9.42 -11.08
C SER A 208 13.56 8.44 -11.70
N ALA A 209 13.98 7.20 -11.96
CA ALA A 209 13.13 6.15 -12.51
C ALA A 209 11.91 5.87 -11.62
N GLU A 210 12.11 5.74 -10.32
CA GLU A 210 11.03 5.53 -9.34
C GLU A 210 9.99 6.65 -9.40
N ASN A 211 10.43 7.92 -9.37
CA ASN A 211 9.51 9.06 -9.41
C ASN A 211 8.76 9.15 -10.76
N LEU A 212 9.39 8.83 -11.90
CA LEU A 212 8.73 8.75 -13.20
C LEU A 212 7.64 7.68 -13.24
N LEU A 213 7.93 6.47 -12.78
CA LEU A 213 6.98 5.36 -12.74
C LEU A 213 5.79 5.68 -11.81
N ARG A 214 6.07 6.26 -10.65
CA ARG A 214 5.03 6.73 -9.71
C ARG A 214 4.15 7.82 -10.32
N THR A 215 4.72 8.73 -11.13
CA THR A 215 3.97 9.78 -11.81
C THR A 215 2.85 9.19 -12.66
N VAL A 216 3.14 8.16 -13.46
CA VAL A 216 2.14 7.53 -14.32
C VAL A 216 0.95 7.01 -13.51
N SER A 217 1.21 6.22 -12.48
CA SER A 217 0.14 5.67 -11.62
C SER A 217 -0.65 6.79 -10.92
N LEU A 218 0.03 7.80 -10.37
CA LEU A 218 -0.61 8.91 -9.65
C LEU A 218 -1.50 9.77 -10.56
N VAL A 219 -1.08 10.00 -11.80
CA VAL A 219 -1.89 10.78 -12.75
C VAL A 219 -3.14 10.03 -13.19
N HIS A 220 -3.04 8.72 -13.39
CA HIS A 220 -4.17 7.93 -13.90
C HIS A 220 -5.16 7.49 -12.82
N ILE A 221 -4.68 7.14 -11.63
CA ILE A 221 -5.53 6.58 -10.56
C ILE A 221 -5.38 7.29 -9.20
N LEU A 222 -4.63 8.39 -9.13
CA LEU A 222 -4.34 9.15 -7.91
C LEU A 222 -3.69 8.29 -6.80
N TYR A 223 -3.02 7.21 -7.18
CA TYR A 223 -2.35 6.29 -6.28
C TYR A 223 -1.10 5.70 -6.92
N SER A 224 -0.09 5.44 -6.08
CA SER A 224 1.09 4.67 -6.43
C SER A 224 1.49 3.78 -5.23
N PRO A 225 1.95 2.54 -5.46
CA PRO A 225 2.51 1.71 -4.40
C PRO A 225 3.62 2.44 -3.64
N LYS A 226 3.70 2.22 -2.32
CA LYS A 226 4.72 2.82 -1.45
C LYS A 226 5.97 1.94 -1.32
N ASN A 227 6.35 1.26 -2.38
CA ASN A 227 7.58 0.47 -2.43
C ASN A 227 8.60 1.13 -3.37
N HIS A 228 9.84 0.68 -3.31
CA HIS A 228 10.95 1.15 -4.13
C HIS A 228 11.32 0.14 -5.23
N ASP A 229 10.49 -0.88 -5.43
CA ASP A 229 10.67 -1.92 -6.44
C ASP A 229 10.26 -1.39 -7.82
N LEU A 230 11.26 -1.12 -8.67
CA LEU A 230 11.03 -0.58 -10.01
C LEU A 230 10.27 -1.56 -10.91
N ASP A 231 10.47 -2.88 -10.74
CA ASP A 231 9.76 -3.89 -11.53
C ASP A 231 8.27 -3.92 -11.18
N GLU A 232 7.92 -3.83 -9.91
CA GLU A 232 6.53 -3.73 -9.47
C GLU A 232 5.88 -2.41 -9.93
N LEU A 233 6.60 -1.29 -9.81
CA LEU A 233 6.15 0.00 -10.30
C LEU A 233 5.95 -0.02 -11.82
N LEU A 234 6.89 -0.58 -12.58
CA LEU A 234 6.78 -0.72 -14.04
C LEU A 234 5.60 -1.61 -14.43
N ARG A 235 5.38 -2.71 -13.74
CA ARG A 235 4.20 -3.58 -13.95
C ARG A 235 2.89 -2.82 -13.70
N SER A 236 2.84 -1.97 -12.68
CA SER A 236 1.65 -1.15 -12.41
C SER A 236 1.36 -0.13 -13.52
N CYS A 237 2.39 0.34 -14.22
CA CYS A 237 2.25 1.29 -15.33
C CYS A 237 1.74 0.65 -16.63
N LYS A 238 1.91 -0.66 -16.83
CA LYS A 238 1.53 -1.36 -18.08
C LYS A 238 0.06 -1.20 -18.45
N ALA A 239 -0.81 -0.99 -17.46
CA ALA A 239 -2.23 -0.75 -17.71
C ALA A 239 -2.51 0.60 -18.40
N TYR A 240 -1.56 1.54 -18.38
CA TYR A 240 -1.71 2.91 -18.88
C TYR A 240 -0.83 3.22 -20.08
N THR A 241 0.36 2.65 -20.12
CA THR A 241 1.30 2.82 -21.23
C THR A 241 2.29 1.66 -21.32
N ILE A 242 2.60 1.25 -22.55
CA ILE A 242 3.65 0.26 -22.85
C ILE A 242 5.00 0.93 -23.16
N GLU A 243 5.01 2.26 -23.35
CA GLU A 243 6.24 2.98 -23.77
C GLU A 243 7.35 2.90 -22.71
N LEU A 244 6.99 2.84 -21.43
CA LEU A 244 7.96 2.67 -20.35
C LEU A 244 8.68 1.32 -20.40
N CYS A 245 8.04 0.27 -20.92
CA CYS A 245 8.71 -1.01 -21.14
C CYS A 245 9.80 -0.90 -22.21
N ARG A 246 9.70 0.06 -23.14
CA ARG A 246 10.73 0.36 -24.12
C ARG A 246 11.87 1.18 -23.52
N ALA A 247 11.58 2.05 -22.54
CA ALA A 247 12.59 2.82 -21.82
C ALA A 247 13.45 1.94 -20.90
N PHE A 248 12.91 0.80 -20.45
CA PHE A 248 13.61 -0.21 -19.65
C PHE A 248 13.62 -1.56 -20.40
N PRO A 249 14.42 -1.68 -21.50
CA PRO A 249 14.44 -2.90 -22.28
C PRO A 249 15.05 -4.05 -21.48
N ARG A 250 14.53 -5.27 -21.68
CA ARG A 250 14.95 -6.51 -21.00
C ARG A 250 14.94 -7.67 -21.99
N ASN A 251 15.40 -7.41 -23.22
CA ASN A 251 15.36 -8.37 -24.32
C ASN A 251 16.65 -9.20 -24.43
N THR A 252 17.73 -8.71 -23.80
CA THR A 252 19.04 -9.38 -23.78
C THR A 252 19.50 -9.60 -22.34
N PRO A 253 20.38 -10.58 -22.09
CA PRO A 253 20.97 -10.80 -20.76
C PRO A 253 21.67 -9.55 -20.18
N GLU A 254 22.28 -8.73 -21.04
CA GLU A 254 22.93 -7.49 -20.59
C GLU A 254 21.93 -6.43 -20.20
N GLU A 255 20.84 -6.24 -20.94
CA GLU A 255 19.76 -5.31 -20.57
C GLU A 255 19.10 -5.73 -19.25
N GLU A 256 18.85 -7.03 -19.05
CA GLU A 256 18.33 -7.56 -17.79
C GLU A 256 19.28 -7.27 -16.63
N ARG A 257 20.60 -7.52 -16.83
CA ARG A 257 21.63 -7.21 -15.84
C ARG A 257 21.68 -5.73 -15.49
N LEU A 258 21.55 -4.84 -16.48
CA LEU A 258 21.56 -3.39 -16.26
C LEU A 258 20.32 -2.94 -15.46
N PHE A 259 19.15 -3.49 -15.78
CA PHE A 259 17.94 -3.21 -15.01
C PHE A 259 18.06 -3.68 -13.56
N ASP A 260 18.60 -4.87 -13.34
CA ASP A 260 18.86 -5.41 -12.01
C ASP A 260 19.85 -4.55 -11.20
N LEU A 261 20.90 -4.03 -11.83
CA LEU A 261 21.83 -3.09 -11.19
C LEU A 261 21.12 -1.79 -10.81
N LEU A 262 20.26 -1.27 -11.68
CA LEU A 262 19.44 -0.09 -11.37
C LEU A 262 18.50 -0.36 -10.20
N GLN A 263 17.83 -1.51 -10.19
CA GLN A 263 16.93 -1.94 -9.12
C GLN A 263 17.63 -1.96 -7.75
N ARG A 264 18.89 -2.39 -7.70
CA ARG A 264 19.71 -2.50 -6.48
C ARG A 264 20.39 -1.21 -6.05
N SER A 265 20.24 -0.14 -6.82
CA SER A 265 20.92 1.12 -6.55
C SER A 265 20.21 2.01 -5.52
N TYR A 266 19.14 1.47 -4.93
CA TYR A 266 18.38 2.12 -3.85
C TYR A 266 19.10 2.05 -2.50
#